data_760d4a852125b66ab82169dd461f680e
#
_entry.id   760d4a852125b66ab82169dd461f680e
#
_cell.length_a   1.000
_cell.length_b   1.000
_cell.length_c   1.000
_cell.angle_alpha   90.00
_cell.angle_beta   90.00
_cell.angle_gamma   90.00
#
_symmetry.space_group_name_H-M   'P 1'
#
loop_
_entity.id
_entity.type
_entity.pdbx_description
1 polymer ?
#
loop_
_entity_poly.entity_id
_entity_poly.type
_entity_poly.pdbx_seq_one_letter_code
_entity_poly.pdbx_strand_id
1 'polypeptide(L)'
;MVEALIFGSPEPNVRYTERRAAYVVVVNDDRLVAMVESRQKYFLPGGGSLPGEAPEDTVAREVREELARSVRLTRRIGEATQYFYSDTDARHYVMRATFFAGAFTDDIRGGARAHELHWLPLNEAERACFHACHAWAIRQA
;
A
#
# COMPACT_ATOMS: atom_id res chain seq x y z
N MET A 1 23.19 -0.23 11.63
CA MET A 1 22.43 0.97 11.24
C MET A 1 21.63 0.65 9.99
N VAL A 2 20.34 0.89 10.01
CA VAL A 2 19.48 0.64 8.86
C VAL A 2 19.46 1.89 8.00
N GLU A 3 19.79 1.77 6.74
CA GLU A 3 19.67 2.89 5.81
C GLU A 3 18.18 3.16 5.54
N ALA A 4 17.83 4.44 5.46
CA ALA A 4 16.48 4.84 5.09
C ALA A 4 16.25 4.51 3.62
N LEU A 5 15.15 3.80 3.34
CA LEU A 5 14.74 3.51 1.97
C LEU A 5 13.94 4.69 1.45
N ILE A 6 14.46 5.35 0.43
CA ILE A 6 13.85 6.53 -0.16
C ILE A 6 13.67 6.30 -1.65
N PHE A 7 12.43 6.47 -2.11
CA PHE A 7 12.06 6.37 -3.51
C PHE A 7 11.65 7.75 -4.02
N GLY A 8 12.16 8.13 -5.18
CA GLY A 8 12.01 9.48 -5.69
C GLY A 8 12.92 10.45 -4.95
N SER A 9 12.81 11.72 -5.28
CA SER A 9 13.60 12.76 -4.64
C SER A 9 12.82 14.06 -4.64
N PRO A 10 13.05 14.95 -3.65
CA PRO A 10 12.38 16.24 -3.63
C PRO A 10 12.92 17.13 -4.74
N GLU A 11 12.01 17.82 -5.42
CA GLU A 11 12.37 18.83 -6.41
C GLU A 11 12.58 20.17 -5.70
N PRO A 12 13.55 20.97 -6.18
CA PRO A 12 13.78 22.30 -5.61
C PRO A 12 12.54 23.17 -5.76
N ASN A 13 12.26 23.98 -4.73
CA ASN A 13 11.16 24.95 -4.74
C ASN A 13 9.77 24.34 -4.80
N VAL A 14 9.65 23.04 -4.50
CA VAL A 14 8.37 22.37 -4.43
C VAL A 14 8.05 22.03 -2.97
N ARG A 15 6.82 22.36 -2.56
CA ARG A 15 6.34 22.03 -1.21
C ARG A 15 5.76 20.63 -1.22
N TYR A 16 6.22 19.80 -0.29
CA TYR A 16 5.72 18.44 -0.10
C TYR A 16 4.86 18.36 1.17
N THR A 17 3.67 17.77 1.03
CA THR A 17 2.83 17.47 2.18
C THR A 17 3.25 16.12 2.74
N GLU A 18 3.47 16.07 4.04
CA GLU A 18 3.82 14.81 4.71
C GLU A 18 2.58 13.95 4.89
N ARG A 19 2.74 12.65 4.61
CA ARG A 19 1.65 11.68 4.73
C ARG A 19 2.21 10.39 5.31
N ARG A 20 1.54 9.87 6.34
CA ARG A 20 1.81 8.52 6.85
C ARG A 20 0.83 7.54 6.22
N ALA A 21 1.32 6.34 5.92
CA ALA A 21 0.50 5.32 5.28
C ALA A 21 0.97 3.93 5.71
N ALA A 22 0.10 2.94 5.53
CA ALA A 22 0.45 1.55 5.80
C ALA A 22 -0.23 0.64 4.78
N TYR A 23 0.47 -0.40 4.38
CA TYR A 23 0.05 -1.32 3.31
C TYR A 23 0.38 -2.75 3.67
N VAL A 24 -0.31 -3.68 3.04
CA VAL A 24 -0.08 -5.12 3.23
C VAL A 24 0.19 -5.79 1.89
N VAL A 25 1.17 -6.70 1.88
CA VAL A 25 1.42 -7.61 0.76
C VAL A 25 0.75 -8.94 1.10
N VAL A 26 -0.28 -9.30 0.34
CA VAL A 26 -0.98 -10.57 0.48
C VAL A 26 -0.69 -11.40 -0.75
N VAL A 27 -0.06 -12.56 -0.55
CA VAL A 27 0.25 -13.50 -1.62
C VAL A 27 -0.56 -14.77 -1.35
N ASN A 28 -1.35 -15.21 -2.34
CA ASN A 28 -2.16 -16.41 -2.17
C ASN A 28 -1.38 -17.69 -2.53
N ASP A 29 -2.04 -18.85 -2.41
CA ASP A 29 -1.41 -20.14 -2.67
C ASP A 29 -0.98 -20.31 -4.12
N ASP A 30 -1.60 -19.58 -5.04
CA ASP A 30 -1.23 -19.60 -6.46
C ASP A 30 -0.10 -18.61 -6.79
N ARG A 31 0.50 -18.00 -5.75
CA ARG A 31 1.59 -17.02 -5.86
C ARG A 31 1.15 -15.74 -6.58
N LEU A 32 -0.10 -15.37 -6.40
CA LEU A 32 -0.65 -14.11 -6.91
C LEU A 32 -0.71 -13.09 -5.77
N VAL A 33 -0.44 -11.83 -6.12
CA VAL A 33 -0.43 -10.72 -5.18
C VAL A 33 -1.75 -9.95 -5.27
N ALA A 34 -2.33 -9.64 -4.11
CA ALA A 34 -3.54 -8.83 -4.04
C ALA A 34 -3.20 -7.37 -4.36
N MET A 35 -3.82 -6.85 -5.39
CA MET A 35 -3.65 -5.46 -5.82
C MET A 35 -5.01 -4.76 -5.87
N VAL A 36 -5.01 -3.48 -5.59
CA VAL A 36 -6.19 -2.63 -5.64
C VAL A 36 -6.05 -1.68 -6.80
N GLU A 37 -7.06 -1.62 -7.66
CA GLU A 37 -7.09 -0.67 -8.76
C GLU A 37 -7.92 0.55 -8.35
N SER A 38 -7.34 1.73 -8.57
CA SER A 38 -8.02 3.00 -8.35
C SER A 38 -7.56 3.96 -9.43
N ARG A 39 -8.53 4.49 -10.20
CA ARG A 39 -8.27 5.47 -11.28
C ARG A 39 -7.20 4.98 -12.26
N GLN A 40 -7.28 3.70 -12.64
CA GLN A 40 -6.37 3.06 -13.61
C GLN A 40 -4.93 2.91 -13.10
N LYS A 41 -4.74 3.01 -11.79
CA LYS A 41 -3.45 2.78 -11.12
C LYS A 41 -3.59 1.63 -10.13
N TYR A 42 -2.50 0.91 -9.92
CA TYR A 42 -2.49 -0.23 -9.01
C TYR A 42 -1.69 0.07 -7.76
N PHE A 43 -2.24 -0.37 -6.63
CA PHE A 43 -1.67 -0.16 -5.30
C PHE A 43 -1.77 -1.44 -4.49
N LEU A 44 -0.91 -1.58 -3.50
CA LEU A 44 -1.14 -2.59 -2.45
C LEU A 44 -2.37 -2.18 -1.63
N PRO A 45 -3.09 -3.14 -1.05
CA PRO A 45 -4.16 -2.81 -0.09
C PRO A 45 -3.59 -2.03 1.08
N GLY A 46 -4.27 -0.96 1.46
CA GLY A 46 -3.83 -0.05 2.51
C GLY A 46 -4.11 1.39 2.15
N GLY A 47 -3.52 2.31 2.85
CA GLY A 47 -3.72 3.73 2.58
C GLY A 47 -3.21 4.62 3.68
N GLY A 48 -3.67 5.86 3.67
CA GLY A 48 -3.25 6.89 4.62
C GLY A 48 -3.74 6.64 6.02
N SER A 49 -2.86 6.88 6.99
CA SER A 49 -3.18 6.76 8.41
C SER A 49 -3.94 7.99 8.91
N LEU A 50 -4.87 7.77 9.80
CA LEU A 50 -5.52 8.84 10.56
C LEU A 50 -4.57 9.33 11.65
N PRO A 51 -4.74 10.58 12.15
CA PRO A 51 -3.90 11.08 13.22
C PRO A 51 -3.89 10.13 14.42
N GLY A 52 -2.70 9.74 14.87
CA GLY A 52 -2.53 8.85 16.02
C GLY A 52 -2.83 7.38 15.76
N GLU A 53 -3.18 7.01 14.54
CA GLU A 53 -3.49 5.63 14.18
C GLU A 53 -2.20 4.81 14.04
N ALA A 54 -2.17 3.62 14.65
CA ALA A 54 -1.05 2.71 14.47
C ALA A 54 -1.06 2.13 13.05
N PRO A 55 0.10 1.81 12.47
CA PRO A 55 0.15 1.26 11.11
C PRO A 55 -0.70 0.01 10.92
N GLU A 56 -0.72 -0.88 11.90
CA GLU A 56 -1.52 -2.11 11.86
C GLU A 56 -3.01 -1.81 11.76
N ASP A 57 -3.45 -0.79 12.49
CA ASP A 57 -4.86 -0.38 12.49
C ASP A 57 -5.23 0.31 11.17
N THR A 58 -4.29 1.04 10.58
CA THR A 58 -4.47 1.65 9.27
C THR A 58 -4.74 0.57 8.23
N VAL A 59 -3.92 -0.48 8.20
CA VAL A 59 -4.10 -1.58 7.24
C VAL A 59 -5.47 -2.23 7.43
N ALA A 60 -5.83 -2.56 8.68
CA ALA A 60 -7.11 -3.22 8.96
C ALA A 60 -8.29 -2.37 8.50
N ARG A 61 -8.25 -1.09 8.81
CA ARG A 61 -9.33 -0.16 8.43
C ARG A 61 -9.42 0.01 6.91
N GLU A 62 -8.28 0.26 6.26
CA GLU A 62 -8.26 0.50 4.82
C GLU A 62 -8.68 -0.73 4.02
N VAL A 63 -8.22 -1.92 4.42
CA VAL A 63 -8.61 -3.17 3.76
C VAL A 63 -10.13 -3.39 3.87
N ARG A 64 -10.71 -3.08 5.02
CA ARG A 64 -12.16 -3.17 5.19
C ARG A 64 -12.89 -2.17 4.30
N GLU A 65 -12.42 -0.92 4.23
CA GLU A 65 -13.03 0.11 3.40
C GLU A 65 -12.89 -0.18 1.91
N GLU A 66 -11.70 -0.60 1.49
CA GLU A 66 -11.42 -0.83 0.07
C GLU A 66 -12.05 -2.11 -0.46
N LEU A 67 -11.96 -3.19 0.31
CA LEU A 67 -12.25 -4.54 -0.18
C LEU A 67 -13.35 -5.26 0.58
N ALA A 68 -13.88 -4.68 1.65
CA ALA A 68 -14.85 -5.33 2.55
C ALA A 68 -14.30 -6.66 3.08
N ARG A 69 -13.01 -6.71 3.41
CA ARG A 69 -12.32 -7.91 3.89
C ARG A 69 -11.56 -7.63 5.17
N SER A 70 -11.29 -8.71 5.90
CA SER A 70 -10.41 -8.67 7.07
C SER A 70 -9.06 -9.27 6.73
N VAL A 71 -8.02 -8.78 7.38
CA VAL A 71 -6.64 -9.20 7.13
C VAL A 71 -5.95 -9.51 8.44
N ARG A 72 -5.11 -10.55 8.44
CA ARG A 72 -4.22 -10.87 9.56
C ARG A 72 -2.79 -10.58 9.11
N LEU A 73 -2.11 -9.73 9.85
CA LEU A 73 -0.72 -9.38 9.58
C LEU A 73 0.19 -10.49 10.15
N THR A 74 1.12 -10.99 9.35
CA THR A 74 2.00 -12.09 9.77
C THR A 74 3.39 -11.61 10.13
N ARG A 75 3.88 -10.54 9.48
CA ARG A 75 5.16 -9.93 9.86
C ARG A 75 5.25 -8.52 9.32
N ARG A 76 6.12 -7.73 9.92
CA ARG A 76 6.45 -6.40 9.40
C ARG A 76 7.57 -6.55 8.38
N ILE A 77 7.38 -5.98 7.20
CA ILE A 77 8.39 -5.98 6.15
C ILE A 77 9.39 -4.85 6.37
N GLY A 78 8.89 -3.64 6.64
CA GLY A 78 9.75 -2.48 6.86
C GLY A 78 9.06 -1.18 6.55
N GLU A 79 9.84 -0.12 6.46
CA GLU A 79 9.37 1.22 6.17
C GLU A 79 10.11 1.79 4.97
N ALA A 80 9.43 2.66 4.24
CA ALA A 80 10.03 3.37 3.10
C ALA A 80 9.41 4.74 2.96
N THR A 81 10.18 5.66 2.40
CA THR A 81 9.72 7.01 2.06
C THR A 81 9.55 7.09 0.55
N GLN A 82 8.44 7.65 0.10
CA GLN A 82 8.14 7.83 -1.32
C GLN A 82 7.75 9.27 -1.59
N TYR A 83 8.50 9.93 -2.48
CA TYR A 83 8.11 11.24 -3.02
C TYR A 83 7.25 11.01 -4.25
N PHE A 84 6.09 11.68 -4.33
CA PHE A 84 5.23 11.52 -5.51
C PHE A 84 4.29 12.71 -5.66
N TYR A 85 3.76 12.85 -6.87
CA TYR A 85 2.71 13.80 -7.18
C TYR A 85 1.39 13.06 -7.33
N SER A 86 0.34 13.57 -6.66
CA SER A 86 -1.02 13.02 -6.76
C SER A 86 -1.83 13.85 -7.74
N ASP A 87 -2.22 13.25 -8.87
CA ASP A 87 -3.09 13.89 -9.84
C ASP A 87 -4.46 14.20 -9.25
N THR A 88 -4.93 13.30 -8.39
CA THR A 88 -6.25 13.44 -7.74
C THR A 88 -6.32 14.69 -6.87
N ASP A 89 -5.28 14.91 -6.07
CA ASP A 89 -5.24 16.01 -5.12
C ASP A 89 -4.53 17.24 -5.67
N ALA A 90 -3.88 17.13 -6.84
CA ALA A 90 -3.03 18.15 -7.43
C ALA A 90 -1.99 18.63 -6.40
N ARG A 91 -1.29 17.69 -5.78
CA ARG A 91 -0.40 17.98 -4.65
C ARG A 91 0.79 17.02 -4.63
N HIS A 92 1.95 17.55 -4.24
CA HIS A 92 3.15 16.75 -4.00
C HIS A 92 3.16 16.22 -2.58
N TYR A 93 3.48 14.95 -2.43
CA TYR A 93 3.55 14.27 -1.12
C TYR A 93 4.91 13.69 -0.87
N VAL A 94 5.31 13.70 0.39
CA VAL A 94 6.33 12.82 0.92
C VAL A 94 5.62 11.82 1.84
N MET A 95 5.56 10.56 1.40
CA MET A 95 4.83 9.51 2.10
C MET A 95 5.80 8.64 2.89
N ARG A 96 5.51 8.46 4.18
CA ARG A 96 6.24 7.54 5.04
C ARG A 96 5.35 6.32 5.24
N ALA A 97 5.71 5.23 4.57
CA ALA A 97 4.87 4.04 4.50
C ALA A 97 5.47 2.90 5.32
N THR A 98 4.61 2.20 6.05
CA THR A 98 4.95 0.97 6.76
C THR A 98 4.32 -0.19 6.01
N PHE A 99 5.09 -1.25 5.79
CA PHE A 99 4.65 -2.42 5.02
C PHE A 99 4.64 -3.68 5.86
N PHE A 100 3.61 -4.48 5.64
CA PHE A 100 3.42 -5.78 6.31
C PHE A 100 3.17 -6.87 5.28
N ALA A 101 3.50 -8.10 5.62
CA ALA A 101 2.98 -9.29 4.95
C ALA A 101 1.77 -9.76 5.73
N GLY A 102 0.79 -10.34 5.04
CA GLY A 102 -0.43 -10.81 5.70
C GLY A 102 -1.26 -11.70 4.81
N ALA A 103 -2.41 -12.10 5.33
CA ALA A 103 -3.37 -12.95 4.63
C ALA A 103 -4.79 -12.48 4.94
N PHE A 104 -5.68 -12.63 3.98
CA PHE A 104 -7.10 -12.41 4.25
C PHE A 104 -7.61 -13.55 5.13
N THR A 105 -8.44 -13.24 6.12
CA THR A 105 -8.88 -14.21 7.13
C THR A 105 -10.31 -14.65 6.98
N ASP A 106 -11.06 -14.02 6.09
CA ASP A 106 -12.48 -14.31 5.90
C ASP A 106 -12.80 -14.43 4.42
N ASP A 107 -13.97 -14.99 4.17
CA ASP A 107 -14.56 -14.93 2.85
C ASP A 107 -15.05 -13.52 2.56
N ILE A 108 -15.34 -13.26 1.29
CA ILE A 108 -15.89 -11.98 0.87
C ILE A 108 -17.19 -11.74 1.63
N ARG A 109 -17.23 -10.68 2.42
CA ARG A 109 -18.42 -10.26 3.14
C ARG A 109 -19.29 -9.42 2.23
N GLY A 110 -20.60 -9.56 2.38
CA GLY A 110 -21.53 -8.65 1.73
C GLY A 110 -21.31 -7.25 2.27
N GLY A 111 -21.07 -6.31 1.40
CA GLY A 111 -20.86 -4.92 1.75
C GLY A 111 -20.28 -4.17 0.57
N ALA A 112 -20.45 -2.85 0.57
CA ALA A 112 -19.88 -2.02 -0.48
C ALA A 112 -18.38 -1.96 -0.32
N ARG A 113 -17.67 -2.26 -1.39
CA ARG A 113 -16.22 -2.06 -1.45
C ARG A 113 -15.95 -0.88 -2.37
N ALA A 114 -14.98 -0.06 -1.98
CA ALA A 114 -14.65 1.15 -2.72
C ALA A 114 -13.83 0.86 -3.97
N HIS A 115 -13.11 -0.27 -3.99
CA HIS A 115 -12.18 -0.60 -5.08
C HIS A 115 -12.32 -2.07 -5.48
N GLU A 116 -11.78 -2.41 -6.64
CA GLU A 116 -11.72 -3.78 -7.12
C GLU A 116 -10.42 -4.44 -6.72
N LEU A 117 -10.53 -5.70 -6.26
CA LEU A 117 -9.38 -6.54 -5.96
C LEU A 117 -8.96 -7.28 -7.22
N HIS A 118 -7.67 -7.19 -7.53
CA HIS A 118 -7.04 -7.94 -8.61
C HIS A 118 -5.93 -8.80 -8.05
N TRP A 119 -5.85 -10.03 -8.53
CA TRP A 119 -4.78 -10.95 -8.18
C TRP A 119 -3.81 -11.03 -9.34
N LEU A 120 -2.59 -10.55 -9.18
CA LEU A 120 -1.58 -10.49 -10.24
C LEU A 120 -0.36 -11.35 -9.89
N PRO A 121 0.25 -12.00 -10.91
CA PRO A 121 1.54 -12.66 -10.68
C PRO A 121 2.58 -11.68 -10.13
N LEU A 122 3.51 -12.19 -9.34
CA LEU A 122 4.51 -11.35 -8.65
C LEU A 122 5.20 -10.34 -9.57
N ASN A 123 5.70 -10.80 -10.71
CA ASN A 123 6.42 -9.91 -11.63
C ASN A 123 5.49 -8.86 -12.28
N GLU A 124 4.26 -9.23 -12.57
CA GLU A 124 3.28 -8.27 -13.11
C GLU A 124 2.86 -7.27 -12.05
N ALA A 125 2.65 -7.73 -10.81
CA ALA A 125 2.30 -6.85 -9.70
C ALA A 125 3.39 -5.80 -9.47
N GLU A 126 4.66 -6.20 -9.48
CA GLU A 126 5.77 -5.26 -9.35
C GLU A 126 5.74 -4.18 -10.42
N ARG A 127 5.55 -4.58 -11.68
CA ARG A 127 5.54 -3.63 -12.80
C ARG A 127 4.31 -2.74 -12.80
N ALA A 128 3.20 -3.23 -12.26
CA ALA A 128 1.93 -2.49 -12.26
C ALA A 128 1.86 -1.42 -11.18
N CYS A 129 2.69 -1.51 -10.14
CA CYS A 129 2.63 -0.58 -9.01
C CYS A 129 2.83 0.86 -9.42
N PHE A 130 1.91 1.73 -9.00
CA PHE A 130 2.10 3.16 -9.15
C PHE A 130 3.28 3.65 -8.31
N HIS A 131 3.41 3.16 -7.06
CA HIS A 131 4.50 3.54 -6.18
C HIS A 131 5.66 2.55 -6.25
N ALA A 132 6.88 3.05 -6.43
CA ALA A 132 8.08 2.22 -6.43
C ALA A 132 8.27 1.50 -5.08
N CYS A 133 7.88 2.14 -3.97
CA CYS A 133 7.98 1.51 -2.66
C CYS A 133 7.06 0.29 -2.53
N HIS A 134 5.92 0.26 -3.23
CA HIS A 134 5.05 -0.92 -3.27
C HIS A 134 5.75 -2.09 -3.97
N ALA A 135 6.39 -1.83 -5.10
CA ALA A 135 7.15 -2.85 -5.83
C ALA A 135 8.27 -3.42 -4.96
N TRP A 136 8.97 -2.55 -4.25
CA TRP A 136 10.00 -2.98 -3.30
C TRP A 136 9.42 -3.91 -2.22
N ALA A 137 8.28 -3.54 -1.63
CA ALA A 137 7.64 -4.35 -0.59
C ALA A 137 7.26 -5.73 -1.12
N ILE A 138 6.73 -5.81 -2.34
CA ILE A 138 6.39 -7.09 -2.98
C ILE A 138 7.62 -7.99 -3.08
N ARG A 139 8.77 -7.43 -3.45
CA ARG A 139 10.01 -8.20 -3.55
C ARG A 139 10.49 -8.74 -2.20
N GLN A 140 10.12 -8.09 -1.09
CA GLN A 140 10.51 -8.51 0.25
C GLN A 140 9.56 -9.55 0.86
N ALA A 141 8.42 -9.71 0.29
CA ALA A 141 7.38 -10.58 0.86
C ALA A 141 7.63 -12.06 0.56
#